data_0becbd3e6b07c3ea83736c681cc24045
#
_entry.id   0becbd3e6b07c3ea83736c681cc24045
#
_cell.length_a   1.000
_cell.length_b   1.000
_cell.length_c   1.000
_cell.angle_alpha   90.00
_cell.angle_beta   90.00
_cell.angle_gamma   90.00
#
_symmetry.space_group_name_H-M   'P 1'
#
loop_
_entity.id
_entity.type
_entity.pdbx_description
1 polymer ?
#
loop_
_entity_poly.entity_id
_entity_poly.type
_entity_poly.pdbx_seq_one_letter_code
_entity_poly.pdbx_strand_id
1 'polypeptide(L)'
;MTALLNIFLRSKYFNKINSFISKKIFKIFKIFFVETELKDLPAQNYKIIENEVLEEFKIGKNFERNNNKPYITYTHLLDLLSVIEKKEIFNFFDYGAGNLNLFFYLRKNIEKLNYFFFDQTEILNLLQDFNKIHNLNKLNICNNQKNDKIDLVYFGSSLQYLNNYKDEISRFKNSTEYLLISQTPFFKNDNLKNEHIVLKQVNMHPNINFLYSFNYNHFIRFMKHNNFKLINKSHNRVTKFLNFKNFKNEYKELDMYDLFFKKYEK
;
A
#
# COMPACT_ATOMS: atom_id res chain seq x y z
N MET A 1 -3.67 -18.13 22.01
CA MET A 1 -4.49 -18.80 20.98
C MET A 1 -4.11 -20.26 20.94
N THR A 2 -5.07 -21.18 20.91
CA THR A 2 -4.79 -22.62 20.95
C THR A 2 -4.12 -23.07 19.63
N ALA A 3 -3.24 -24.09 19.71
CA ALA A 3 -2.58 -24.66 18.54
C ALA A 3 -3.59 -25.11 17.46
N LEU A 4 -4.73 -25.66 17.88
CA LEU A 4 -5.83 -26.09 16.99
C LEU A 4 -6.42 -24.93 16.18
N LEU A 5 -6.62 -23.75 16.77
CA LEU A 5 -7.11 -22.57 16.06
C LEU A 5 -6.12 -22.13 14.98
N ASN A 6 -4.81 -22.14 15.29
CA ASN A 6 -3.79 -21.79 14.30
C ASN A 6 -3.76 -22.78 13.11
N ILE A 7 -3.89 -24.10 13.38
CA ILE A 7 -3.98 -25.11 12.33
C ILE A 7 -5.21 -24.87 11.45
N PHE A 8 -6.35 -24.60 12.06
CA PHE A 8 -7.59 -24.28 11.35
C PHE A 8 -7.45 -23.03 10.46
N LEU A 9 -6.92 -21.95 11.02
CA LEU A 9 -6.75 -20.68 10.29
C LEU A 9 -5.84 -20.79 9.08
N ARG A 10 -4.85 -21.71 9.11
CA ARG A 10 -3.92 -21.98 7.99
C ARG A 10 -4.45 -22.98 6.98
N SER A 11 -5.53 -23.68 7.29
CA SER A 11 -6.06 -24.74 6.43
C SER A 11 -6.67 -24.19 5.13
N LYS A 12 -6.62 -24.99 4.07
CA LYS A 12 -7.33 -24.70 2.80
C LYS A 12 -8.84 -24.48 2.98
N TYR A 13 -9.43 -25.03 4.03
CA TYR A 13 -10.83 -24.85 4.34
C TYR A 13 -11.12 -23.42 4.80
N PHE A 14 -10.23 -22.82 5.61
CA PHE A 14 -10.41 -21.44 6.04
C PHE A 14 -10.34 -20.44 4.87
N ASN A 15 -9.55 -20.73 3.84
CA ASN A 15 -9.50 -19.90 2.63
C ASN A 15 -10.83 -19.84 1.88
N LYS A 16 -11.68 -20.86 2.03
CA LYS A 16 -13.02 -20.92 1.44
C LYS A 16 -14.12 -20.33 2.33
N ILE A 17 -13.79 -19.98 3.57
CA ILE A 17 -14.76 -19.43 4.52
C ILE A 17 -15.23 -18.05 4.05
N ASN A 18 -16.54 -17.85 4.13
CA ASN A 18 -17.21 -16.60 3.82
C ASN A 18 -16.56 -15.40 4.58
N SER A 19 -16.47 -14.26 3.92
CA SER A 19 -15.89 -13.02 4.46
C SER A 19 -16.56 -12.57 5.76
N PHE A 20 -17.86 -12.83 5.94
CA PHE A 20 -18.61 -12.50 7.17
C PHE A 20 -18.08 -13.28 8.39
N ILE A 21 -17.81 -14.59 8.22
CA ILE A 21 -17.21 -15.42 9.28
C ILE A 21 -15.78 -14.95 9.57
N SER A 22 -15.02 -14.64 8.53
CA SER A 22 -13.67 -14.07 8.67
C SER A 22 -13.67 -12.78 9.48
N LYS A 23 -14.63 -11.88 9.25
CA LYS A 23 -14.81 -10.65 10.02
C LYS A 23 -15.18 -10.92 11.49
N LYS A 24 -15.98 -11.94 11.77
CA LYS A 24 -16.26 -12.35 13.16
C LYS A 24 -15.01 -12.86 13.87
N ILE A 25 -14.18 -13.68 13.19
CA ILE A 25 -12.89 -14.15 13.73
C ILE A 25 -11.99 -12.97 14.04
N PHE A 26 -11.87 -11.99 13.13
CA PHE A 26 -11.13 -10.75 13.38
C PHE A 26 -11.63 -10.04 14.65
N LYS A 27 -12.94 -9.84 14.78
CA LYS A 27 -13.53 -9.13 15.93
C LYS A 27 -13.21 -9.79 17.26
N ILE A 28 -13.25 -11.14 17.31
CA ILE A 28 -13.03 -11.92 18.53
C ILE A 28 -11.54 -12.01 18.87
N PHE A 29 -10.70 -12.34 17.90
CA PHE A 29 -9.29 -12.70 18.14
C PHE A 29 -8.31 -11.59 17.77
N LYS A 30 -8.78 -10.47 17.20
CA LYS A 30 -7.94 -9.35 16.71
C LYS A 30 -6.86 -9.79 15.71
N ILE A 31 -7.20 -10.77 14.87
CA ILE A 31 -6.33 -11.27 13.80
C ILE A 31 -6.71 -10.56 12.51
N PHE A 32 -5.78 -9.86 11.89
CA PHE A 32 -5.98 -9.17 10.61
C PHE A 32 -5.60 -10.03 9.42
N PHE A 33 -4.54 -10.81 9.56
CA PHE A 33 -3.99 -11.62 8.49
C PHE A 33 -3.82 -13.06 8.91
N VAL A 34 -4.01 -13.97 7.96
CA VAL A 34 -3.78 -15.41 8.13
C VAL A 34 -2.93 -15.90 6.97
N GLU A 35 -1.91 -16.69 7.28
CA GLU A 35 -1.11 -17.39 6.28
C GLU A 35 -1.99 -18.36 5.45
N THR A 36 -1.68 -18.47 4.16
CA THR A 36 -2.34 -19.42 3.26
C THR A 36 -1.33 -20.42 2.70
N GLU A 37 -1.82 -21.46 2.03
CA GLU A 37 -0.99 -22.40 1.26
C GLU A 37 -0.82 -21.96 -0.21
N LEU A 38 -1.36 -20.80 -0.57
CA LEU A 38 -1.26 -20.25 -1.93
C LEU A 38 0.16 -19.80 -2.21
N LYS A 39 0.62 -19.99 -3.44
CA LYS A 39 1.91 -19.47 -3.91
C LYS A 39 1.78 -18.09 -4.50
N ASP A 40 0.68 -17.84 -5.22
CA ASP A 40 0.39 -16.59 -5.90
C ASP A 40 -0.97 -16.03 -5.46
N LEU A 41 -1.17 -14.74 -5.67
CA LEU A 41 -2.46 -14.12 -5.39
C LEU A 41 -3.52 -14.71 -6.34
N PRO A 42 -4.66 -15.17 -5.80
CA PRO A 42 -5.78 -15.54 -6.65
C PRO A 42 -6.32 -14.31 -7.38
N ALA A 43 -7.04 -14.53 -8.47
CA ALA A 43 -7.78 -13.44 -9.11
C ALA A 43 -8.68 -12.76 -8.07
N GLN A 44 -8.45 -11.48 -7.87
CA GLN A 44 -9.16 -10.71 -6.86
C GLN A 44 -10.30 -9.96 -7.55
N ASN A 45 -11.53 -10.36 -7.25
CA ASN A 45 -12.72 -9.63 -7.69
C ASN A 45 -13.09 -8.65 -6.58
N TYR A 46 -12.49 -7.47 -6.60
CA TYR A 46 -12.91 -6.38 -5.72
C TYR A 46 -14.27 -5.89 -6.18
N LYS A 47 -15.24 -6.00 -5.30
CA LYS A 47 -16.50 -5.31 -5.49
C LYS A 47 -16.30 -3.85 -5.07
N ILE A 48 -16.14 -2.98 -6.05
CA ILE A 48 -16.13 -1.54 -5.83
C ILE A 48 -17.57 -1.13 -5.51
N ILE A 49 -17.75 -0.54 -4.34
CA ILE A 49 -19.03 0.03 -3.91
C ILE A 49 -18.93 1.54 -4.18
N GLU A 50 -19.49 1.98 -5.30
CA GLU A 50 -19.38 3.36 -5.79
C GLU A 50 -19.68 4.40 -4.71
N ASN A 51 -20.77 4.22 -3.95
CA ASN A 51 -21.13 5.14 -2.89
C ASN A 51 -20.07 5.22 -1.78
N GLU A 52 -19.39 4.11 -1.44
CA GLU A 52 -18.32 4.13 -0.44
C GLU A 52 -17.11 4.90 -0.97
N VAL A 53 -16.73 4.70 -2.22
CA VAL A 53 -15.63 5.43 -2.86
C VAL A 53 -15.92 6.92 -2.95
N LEU A 54 -17.13 7.30 -3.35
CA LEU A 54 -17.55 8.71 -3.42
C LEU A 54 -17.58 9.36 -2.03
N GLU A 55 -18.01 8.65 -1.00
CA GLU A 55 -17.94 9.15 0.39
C GLU A 55 -16.47 9.34 0.84
N GLU A 56 -15.57 8.43 0.52
CA GLU A 56 -14.14 8.62 0.80
C GLU A 56 -13.56 9.85 0.10
N PHE A 57 -13.96 10.13 -1.16
CA PHE A 57 -13.56 11.37 -1.85
C PHE A 57 -14.11 12.63 -1.16
N LYS A 58 -15.35 12.59 -0.70
CA LYS A 58 -15.97 13.70 0.06
C LYS A 58 -15.26 13.91 1.40
N ILE A 59 -14.92 12.83 2.12
CA ILE A 59 -14.17 12.88 3.38
C ILE A 59 -12.82 13.57 3.14
N GLY A 60 -12.08 13.16 2.11
CA GLY A 60 -10.82 13.78 1.74
C GLY A 60 -10.96 15.28 1.48
N LYS A 61 -12.00 15.70 0.74
CA LYS A 61 -12.28 17.11 0.50
C LYS A 61 -12.66 17.88 1.77
N ASN A 62 -13.43 17.28 2.66
CA ASN A 62 -13.81 17.89 3.93
C ASN A 62 -12.59 18.02 4.87
N PHE A 63 -11.60 17.13 4.76
CA PHE A 63 -10.33 17.24 5.47
C PHE A 63 -9.58 18.53 5.12
N GLU A 64 -9.64 18.98 3.87
CA GLU A 64 -9.06 20.27 3.45
C GLU A 64 -9.72 21.46 4.19
N ARG A 65 -11.04 21.40 4.40
CA ARG A 65 -11.82 22.46 5.06
C ARG A 65 -11.67 22.48 6.58
N ASN A 66 -11.57 21.33 7.18
CA ASN A 66 -11.44 21.20 8.62
C ASN A 66 -9.96 21.16 8.98
N ASN A 67 -9.42 22.18 9.64
CA ASN A 67 -8.04 22.26 10.14
C ASN A 67 -7.67 21.16 11.15
N ASN A 68 -8.37 20.03 11.13
CA ASN A 68 -8.23 18.94 12.07
C ASN A 68 -7.03 18.05 11.73
N LYS A 69 -6.40 17.61 12.77
CA LYS A 69 -5.18 16.79 12.93
C LYS A 69 -4.81 15.96 11.71
N PRO A 70 -3.56 16.05 11.23
CA PRO A 70 -3.08 15.21 10.15
C PRO A 70 -3.31 13.74 10.50
N TYR A 71 -3.73 12.95 9.51
CA TYR A 71 -3.67 11.49 9.67
C TYR A 71 -2.23 11.14 10.07
N ILE A 72 -2.07 10.47 11.19
CA ILE A 72 -0.74 10.07 11.74
C ILE A 72 0.10 9.30 10.71
N THR A 73 -0.56 8.64 9.75
CA THR A 73 0.06 7.97 8.61
C THR A 73 0.89 8.88 7.72
N TYR A 74 0.50 10.15 7.56
CA TYR A 74 1.11 11.05 6.58
C TYR A 74 2.17 11.98 7.20
N THR A 75 2.21 12.15 8.51
CA THR A 75 3.28 12.94 9.17
C THR A 75 4.65 12.37 8.86
N HIS A 76 4.77 11.05 8.86
CA HIS A 76 6.03 10.38 8.49
C HIS A 76 6.42 10.63 7.02
N LEU A 77 5.46 10.70 6.12
CA LEU A 77 5.72 11.05 4.73
C LEU A 77 6.29 12.46 4.59
N LEU A 78 5.76 13.45 5.33
CA LEU A 78 6.31 14.81 5.32
C LEU A 78 7.74 14.88 5.88
N ASP A 79 8.03 14.13 6.94
CA ASP A 79 9.38 14.03 7.49
C ASP A 79 10.35 13.47 6.43
N LEU A 80 9.95 12.46 5.66
CA LEU A 80 10.74 11.93 4.56
C LEU A 80 10.87 12.92 3.40
N LEU A 81 9.80 13.64 3.05
CA LEU A 81 9.81 14.66 2.01
C LEU A 81 10.71 15.84 2.36
N SER A 82 10.91 16.15 3.63
CA SER A 82 11.80 17.21 4.08
C SER A 82 13.28 16.95 3.77
N VAL A 83 13.68 15.69 3.60
CA VAL A 83 15.03 15.28 3.19
C VAL A 83 15.22 15.25 1.66
N ILE A 84 14.14 15.39 0.90
CA ILE A 84 14.21 15.50 -0.56
C ILE A 84 14.56 16.94 -0.91
N GLU A 85 15.51 17.13 -1.81
CA GLU A 85 15.89 18.45 -2.29
C GLU A 85 14.67 19.27 -2.73
N LYS A 86 14.57 20.52 -2.29
CA LYS A 86 13.49 21.44 -2.68
C LYS A 86 13.54 21.66 -4.18
N LYS A 87 12.57 21.11 -4.90
CA LYS A 87 12.42 21.27 -6.34
C LYS A 87 11.44 22.42 -6.63
N GLU A 88 11.59 23.01 -7.79
CA GLU A 88 10.67 24.05 -8.24
C GLU A 88 9.24 23.49 -8.40
N ILE A 89 9.10 22.27 -8.96
CA ILE A 89 7.83 21.54 -9.04
C ILE A 89 8.11 20.13 -8.54
N PHE A 90 7.25 19.63 -7.64
CA PHE A 90 7.34 18.29 -7.09
C PHE A 90 6.31 17.37 -7.74
N ASN A 91 6.80 16.43 -8.54
CA ASN A 91 5.98 15.42 -9.25
C ASN A 91 5.81 14.18 -8.37
N PHE A 92 4.63 14.02 -7.79
CA PHE A 92 4.27 12.92 -6.89
C PHE A 92 3.32 11.95 -7.58
N PHE A 93 3.68 10.69 -7.66
CA PHE A 93 2.86 9.63 -8.26
C PHE A 93 2.34 8.69 -7.18
N ASP A 94 1.03 8.69 -6.96
CA ASP A 94 0.34 7.82 -5.99
C ASP A 94 -0.22 6.59 -6.70
N TYR A 95 0.40 5.45 -6.46
CA TYR A 95 0.04 4.18 -7.09
C TYR A 95 -0.94 3.39 -6.23
N GLY A 96 -2.16 3.19 -6.73
CA GLY A 96 -3.25 2.57 -5.97
C GLY A 96 -3.76 3.50 -4.87
N ALA A 97 -4.04 4.74 -5.24
CA ALA A 97 -4.32 5.84 -4.32
C ALA A 97 -5.60 5.63 -3.48
N GLY A 98 -6.61 4.96 -4.04
CA GLY A 98 -7.86 4.59 -3.37
C GLY A 98 -8.76 5.76 -2.98
N ASN A 99 -8.18 6.86 -2.49
CA ASN A 99 -8.92 8.04 -2.02
C ASN A 99 -8.11 9.34 -2.19
N LEU A 100 -8.70 10.47 -1.81
CA LEU A 100 -8.09 11.80 -1.96
C LEU A 100 -7.42 12.37 -0.70
N ASN A 101 -7.35 11.60 0.39
CA ASN A 101 -6.83 12.10 1.66
C ASN A 101 -5.38 12.56 1.55
N LEU A 102 -4.53 11.76 0.85
CA LEU A 102 -3.14 12.08 0.65
C LEU A 102 -2.95 13.29 -0.26
N PHE A 103 -3.72 13.38 -1.34
CA PHE A 103 -3.71 14.54 -2.23
C PHE A 103 -3.97 15.85 -1.47
N PHE A 104 -5.04 15.92 -0.68
CA PHE A 104 -5.36 17.13 0.07
C PHE A 104 -4.31 17.44 1.15
N TYR A 105 -3.77 16.40 1.78
CA TYR A 105 -2.71 16.58 2.77
C TYR A 105 -1.43 17.14 2.16
N LEU A 106 -0.95 16.59 1.05
CA LEU A 106 0.25 17.04 0.36
C LEU A 106 0.05 18.43 -0.26
N ARG A 107 -1.08 18.69 -0.90
CA ARG A 107 -1.42 19.98 -1.49
C ARG A 107 -1.36 21.13 -0.48
N LYS A 108 -1.73 20.88 0.78
CA LYS A 108 -1.66 21.86 1.86
C LYS A 108 -0.22 22.17 2.30
N ASN A 109 0.67 21.19 2.18
CA ASN A 109 2.03 21.26 2.70
C ASN A 109 3.09 21.49 1.63
N ILE A 110 2.77 21.26 0.34
CA ILE A 110 3.68 21.43 -0.80
C ILE A 110 3.04 22.40 -1.78
N GLU A 111 3.59 23.60 -1.87
CA GLU A 111 3.02 24.68 -2.68
C GLU A 111 2.99 24.35 -4.16
N LYS A 112 4.07 23.81 -4.70
CA LYS A 112 4.23 23.48 -6.13
C LYS A 112 4.14 21.98 -6.38
N LEU A 113 3.07 21.37 -5.87
CA LEU A 113 2.77 19.95 -6.06
C LEU A 113 2.10 19.70 -7.41
N ASN A 114 2.59 18.72 -8.15
CA ASN A 114 1.94 18.10 -9.29
C ASN A 114 1.62 16.64 -8.91
N TYR A 115 0.36 16.35 -8.61
CA TYR A 115 -0.06 15.06 -8.07
C TYR A 115 -0.68 14.19 -9.16
N PHE A 116 -0.14 13.00 -9.34
CA PHE A 116 -0.62 11.99 -10.27
C PHE A 116 -1.33 10.88 -9.49
N PHE A 117 -2.62 10.77 -9.70
CA PHE A 117 -3.48 9.74 -9.11
C PHE A 117 -3.62 8.58 -10.08
N PHE A 118 -3.21 7.39 -9.67
CA PHE A 118 -3.32 6.17 -10.45
C PHE A 118 -4.02 5.08 -9.64
N ASP A 119 -5.04 4.45 -10.23
CA ASP A 119 -5.80 3.37 -9.61
C ASP A 119 -6.50 2.49 -10.67
N GLN A 120 -7.35 1.57 -10.24
CA GLN A 120 -8.22 0.78 -11.11
C GLN A 120 -9.15 1.69 -11.92
N THR A 121 -9.47 1.24 -13.13
CA THR A 121 -10.26 2.05 -14.11
C THR A 121 -11.58 2.55 -13.51
N GLU A 122 -12.25 1.72 -12.72
CA GLU A 122 -13.52 2.06 -12.10
C GLU A 122 -13.38 3.22 -11.11
N ILE A 123 -12.32 3.22 -10.30
CA ILE A 123 -12.01 4.31 -9.35
C ILE A 123 -11.64 5.58 -10.11
N LEU A 124 -10.85 5.45 -11.18
CA LEU A 124 -10.48 6.60 -12.01
C LEU A 124 -11.68 7.25 -12.67
N ASN A 125 -12.65 6.48 -13.15
CA ASN A 125 -13.89 7.00 -13.73
C ASN A 125 -14.71 7.78 -12.69
N LEU A 126 -14.90 7.21 -11.50
CA LEU A 126 -15.59 7.90 -10.41
C LEU A 126 -14.88 9.21 -10.01
N LEU A 127 -13.54 9.18 -9.99
CA LEU A 127 -12.74 10.35 -9.68
C LEU A 127 -12.84 11.43 -10.77
N GLN A 128 -12.90 11.05 -12.05
CA GLN A 128 -13.10 12.00 -13.15
C GLN A 128 -14.42 12.74 -13.01
N ASP A 129 -15.50 12.03 -12.70
CA ASP A 129 -16.81 12.64 -12.51
C ASP A 129 -16.85 13.52 -11.26
N PHE A 130 -16.25 13.06 -10.16
CA PHE A 130 -16.09 13.87 -8.96
C PHE A 130 -15.27 15.14 -9.22
N ASN A 131 -14.20 15.05 -10.01
CA ASN A 131 -13.34 16.19 -10.35
C ASN A 131 -14.06 17.22 -11.24
N LYS A 132 -14.93 16.81 -12.18
CA LYS A 132 -15.77 17.72 -12.98
C LYS A 132 -16.65 18.61 -12.08
N ILE A 133 -17.20 18.05 -11.01
CA ILE A 133 -18.08 18.77 -10.08
C ILE A 133 -17.27 19.67 -9.13
N HIS A 134 -16.10 19.24 -8.73
CA HIS A 134 -15.36 19.87 -7.62
C HIS A 134 -14.12 20.66 -8.04
N ASN A 135 -13.72 20.58 -9.30
CA ASN A 135 -12.58 21.29 -9.91
C ASN A 135 -11.30 21.19 -9.06
N LEU A 136 -10.78 19.98 -8.91
CA LEU A 136 -9.59 19.71 -8.10
C LEU A 136 -8.31 20.10 -8.88
N ASN A 137 -7.91 21.35 -8.74
CA ASN A 137 -6.68 21.83 -9.36
C ASN A 137 -5.44 21.07 -8.88
N LYS A 138 -4.46 20.87 -9.76
CA LYS A 138 -3.19 20.14 -9.51
C LYS A 138 -3.35 18.62 -9.33
N LEU A 139 -4.53 18.06 -9.54
CA LEU A 139 -4.77 16.64 -9.58
C LEU A 139 -4.75 16.15 -11.04
N ASN A 140 -3.82 15.26 -11.36
CA ASN A 140 -3.73 14.60 -12.65
C ASN A 140 -4.24 13.17 -12.49
N ILE A 141 -5.29 12.81 -13.22
CA ILE A 141 -5.83 11.45 -13.24
C ILE A 141 -5.14 10.68 -14.34
N CYS A 142 -4.40 9.63 -13.98
CA CYS A 142 -3.55 8.88 -14.90
C CYS A 142 -4.17 7.52 -15.22
N ASN A 143 -4.56 7.30 -16.48
CA ASN A 143 -4.98 5.98 -16.97
C ASN A 143 -3.79 5.11 -17.38
N ASN A 144 -2.69 5.75 -17.76
CA ASN A 144 -1.44 5.11 -18.10
C ASN A 144 -0.27 5.91 -17.52
N GLN A 145 0.82 5.22 -17.23
CA GLN A 145 2.05 5.84 -16.83
C GLN A 145 2.60 6.69 -17.98
N LYS A 146 2.62 8.00 -17.83
CA LYS A 146 3.32 8.89 -18.75
C LYS A 146 4.83 8.77 -18.49
N ASN A 147 5.64 8.96 -19.53
CA ASN A 147 7.10 9.02 -19.42
C ASN A 147 7.61 10.32 -18.75
N ASP A 148 6.78 10.99 -17.97
CA ASP A 148 7.15 12.21 -17.28
C ASP A 148 8.13 11.89 -16.14
N LYS A 149 9.06 12.78 -15.89
CA LYS A 149 9.98 12.67 -14.77
C LYS A 149 9.18 12.75 -13.47
N ILE A 150 9.19 11.68 -12.70
CA ILE A 150 8.53 11.58 -11.41
C ILE A 150 9.58 11.73 -10.32
N ASP A 151 9.33 12.58 -9.34
CA ASP A 151 10.26 12.76 -8.23
C ASP A 151 10.09 11.66 -7.19
N LEU A 152 8.84 11.32 -6.85
CA LEU A 152 8.53 10.25 -5.91
C LEU A 152 7.36 9.40 -6.41
N VAL A 153 7.56 8.09 -6.47
CA VAL A 153 6.49 7.10 -6.57
C VAL A 153 6.16 6.58 -5.19
N TYR A 154 4.88 6.61 -4.84
CA TYR A 154 4.36 6.14 -3.57
C TYR A 154 3.45 4.94 -3.76
N PHE A 155 3.78 3.83 -3.10
CA PHE A 155 2.93 2.65 -2.96
C PHE A 155 2.39 2.61 -1.52
N GLY A 156 1.26 3.27 -1.30
CA GLY A 156 0.61 3.36 0.00
C GLY A 156 -0.32 2.19 0.27
N SER A 157 0.18 1.08 0.81
CA SER A 157 -0.62 -0.13 1.02
C SER A 157 -1.18 -0.75 -0.27
N SER A 158 -0.53 -0.57 -1.41
CA SER A 158 -1.00 -1.04 -2.71
C SER A 158 -0.12 -2.15 -3.31
N LEU A 159 1.20 -2.08 -3.14
CA LEU A 159 2.16 -2.99 -3.77
C LEU A 159 1.89 -4.47 -3.47
N GLN A 160 1.49 -4.78 -2.25
CA GLN A 160 1.23 -6.14 -1.80
C GLN A 160 0.04 -6.82 -2.49
N TYR A 161 -0.79 -6.08 -3.20
CA TYR A 161 -1.94 -6.62 -3.93
C TYR A 161 -1.67 -6.86 -5.42
N LEU A 162 -0.45 -6.59 -5.90
CA LEU A 162 -0.07 -6.70 -7.30
C LEU A 162 0.64 -8.02 -7.59
N ASN A 163 0.06 -8.87 -8.46
CA ASN A 163 0.72 -10.07 -8.94
C ASN A 163 2.01 -9.77 -9.71
N ASN A 164 2.00 -8.67 -10.46
CA ASN A 164 3.11 -8.20 -11.30
C ASN A 164 3.94 -7.09 -10.63
N TYR A 165 4.04 -7.07 -9.29
CA TYR A 165 4.72 -6.01 -8.53
C TYR A 165 6.16 -5.73 -9.01
N LYS A 166 6.86 -6.76 -9.50
CA LYS A 166 8.23 -6.60 -10.02
C LYS A 166 8.25 -5.77 -11.29
N ASP A 167 7.32 -6.02 -12.20
CA ASP A 167 7.21 -5.27 -13.46
C ASP A 167 6.80 -3.82 -13.17
N GLU A 168 5.85 -3.63 -12.25
CA GLU A 168 5.41 -2.29 -11.85
C GLU A 168 6.55 -1.46 -11.26
N ILE A 169 7.35 -2.02 -10.35
CA ILE A 169 8.54 -1.33 -9.82
C ILE A 169 9.56 -1.06 -10.94
N SER A 170 9.80 -2.06 -11.80
CA SER A 170 10.80 -1.94 -12.86
C SER A 170 10.46 -0.85 -13.88
N ARG A 171 9.18 -0.55 -14.10
CA ARG A 171 8.73 0.56 -14.97
C ARG A 171 9.28 1.90 -14.49
N PHE A 172 9.37 2.10 -13.17
CA PHE A 172 9.83 3.37 -12.58
C PHE A 172 11.35 3.52 -12.55
N LYS A 173 12.10 2.47 -12.90
CA LYS A 173 13.57 2.43 -12.83
C LYS A 173 14.23 3.62 -13.51
N ASN A 174 13.70 4.09 -14.64
CA ASN A 174 14.31 5.17 -15.43
C ASN A 174 13.64 6.53 -15.20
N SER A 175 12.42 6.58 -14.72
CA SER A 175 11.58 7.78 -14.63
C SER A 175 11.49 8.38 -13.25
N THR A 176 11.89 7.66 -12.18
CA THR A 176 11.75 8.18 -10.82
C THR A 176 13.08 8.28 -10.06
N GLU A 177 13.18 9.26 -9.17
CA GLU A 177 14.33 9.46 -8.29
C GLU A 177 14.13 8.75 -6.94
N TYR A 178 12.92 8.81 -6.39
CA TYR A 178 12.60 8.21 -5.10
C TYR A 178 11.42 7.26 -5.21
N LEU A 179 11.44 6.20 -4.38
CA LEU A 179 10.36 5.25 -4.27
C LEU A 179 10.06 4.98 -2.79
N LEU A 180 8.81 5.20 -2.39
CA LEU A 180 8.34 4.91 -1.03
C LEU A 180 7.30 3.80 -1.07
N ILE A 181 7.61 2.71 -0.38
CA ILE A 181 6.70 1.60 -0.16
C ILE A 181 6.26 1.68 1.30
N SER A 182 4.98 1.91 1.53
CA SER A 182 4.43 2.11 2.86
C SER A 182 3.35 1.08 3.19
N GLN A 183 3.20 0.77 4.49
CA GLN A 183 2.17 -0.13 5.00
C GLN A 183 2.18 -1.50 4.29
N THR A 184 3.35 -2.03 4.04
CA THR A 184 3.54 -3.29 3.34
C THR A 184 4.13 -4.33 4.29
N PRO A 185 3.58 -5.57 4.34
CA PRO A 185 4.09 -6.60 5.25
C PRO A 185 5.35 -7.23 4.69
N PHE A 186 6.36 -7.33 5.54
CA PHE A 186 7.62 -8.00 5.27
C PHE A 186 7.95 -8.99 6.39
N PHE A 187 8.65 -10.06 6.05
CA PHE A 187 9.24 -10.99 7.00
C PHE A 187 10.71 -11.24 6.68
N LYS A 188 11.48 -11.70 7.66
CA LYS A 188 12.84 -12.17 7.45
C LYS A 188 12.91 -13.67 7.58
N ASN A 189 13.47 -14.32 6.58
CA ASN A 189 13.96 -15.69 6.67
C ASN A 189 14.93 -15.97 5.53
N ASP A 190 16.22 -16.02 5.84
CA ASP A 190 17.26 -16.23 4.84
C ASP A 190 17.33 -17.67 4.33
N ASN A 191 16.76 -18.60 5.08
CA ASN A 191 16.72 -20.03 4.72
C ASN A 191 15.55 -20.36 3.77
N LEU A 192 14.56 -19.48 3.66
CA LEU A 192 13.45 -19.68 2.73
C LEU A 192 13.82 -19.19 1.34
N LYS A 193 13.67 -20.07 0.36
CA LYS A 193 13.82 -19.72 -1.06
C LYS A 193 12.68 -18.81 -1.56
N ASN A 194 11.59 -18.75 -0.81
CA ASN A 194 10.39 -18.00 -1.21
C ASN A 194 10.63 -16.50 -1.10
N GLU A 195 10.37 -15.79 -2.18
CA GLU A 195 10.43 -14.33 -2.23
C GLU A 195 9.28 -13.67 -1.47
N HIS A 196 8.16 -14.36 -1.34
CA HIS A 196 6.96 -13.91 -0.63
C HIS A 196 6.13 -15.10 -0.12
N ILE A 197 5.18 -14.79 0.74
CA ILE A 197 4.09 -15.66 1.14
C ILE A 197 2.75 -14.95 0.89
N VAL A 198 1.69 -15.71 0.66
CA VAL A 198 0.34 -15.16 0.47
C VAL A 198 -0.40 -15.16 1.79
N LEU A 199 -0.94 -14.02 2.16
CA LEU A 199 -1.78 -13.81 3.33
C LEU A 199 -3.22 -13.57 2.90
N LYS A 200 -4.17 -14.07 3.69
CA LYS A 200 -5.59 -13.71 3.60
C LYS A 200 -5.89 -12.62 4.61
N GLN A 201 -6.45 -11.51 4.15
CA GLN A 201 -6.94 -10.44 5.00
C GLN A 201 -8.37 -10.74 5.47
N VAL A 202 -8.59 -10.76 6.77
CA VAL A 202 -9.86 -11.26 7.35
C VAL A 202 -10.83 -10.17 7.82
N ASN A 203 -10.43 -8.92 7.74
CA ASN A 203 -11.25 -7.78 8.20
C ASN A 203 -11.99 -7.03 7.08
N MET A 204 -11.89 -7.45 5.82
CA MET A 204 -12.35 -6.71 4.64
C MET A 204 -13.70 -7.22 4.08
N HIS A 205 -14.68 -7.41 4.97
CA HIS A 205 -16.04 -7.74 4.51
C HIS A 205 -16.66 -6.55 3.72
N PRO A 206 -17.34 -6.76 2.59
CA PRO A 206 -17.72 -8.03 1.96
C PRO A 206 -16.62 -8.69 1.12
N ASN A 207 -15.50 -8.03 0.86
CA ASN A 207 -14.43 -8.53 0.05
C ASN A 207 -13.57 -9.57 0.79
N ILE A 208 -13.02 -10.52 0.05
CA ILE A 208 -11.97 -11.42 0.52
C ILE A 208 -10.69 -10.99 -0.19
N ASN A 209 -9.78 -10.38 0.56
CA ASN A 209 -8.54 -9.88 0.02
C ASN A 209 -7.40 -10.84 0.35
N PHE A 210 -6.55 -11.06 -0.63
CA PHE A 210 -5.27 -11.72 -0.47
C PHE A 210 -4.17 -10.74 -0.78
N LEU A 211 -3.02 -10.88 -0.11
CA LEU A 211 -1.89 -10.00 -0.30
C LEU A 211 -0.58 -10.76 -0.11
N TYR A 212 0.48 -10.24 -0.71
CA TYR A 212 1.83 -10.72 -0.45
C TYR A 212 2.38 -10.15 0.86
N SER A 213 3.07 -10.99 1.64
CA SER A 213 4.11 -10.54 2.55
C SER A 213 5.44 -10.91 1.92
N PHE A 214 6.32 -9.92 1.76
CA PHE A 214 7.59 -10.10 1.05
C PHE A 214 8.72 -10.54 1.97
N ASN A 215 9.60 -11.41 1.47
CA ASN A 215 10.85 -11.66 2.15
C ASN A 215 11.75 -10.41 2.01
N TYR A 216 12.03 -9.77 3.14
CA TYR A 216 12.75 -8.50 3.18
C TYR A 216 14.08 -8.54 2.42
N ASN A 217 14.91 -9.57 2.66
CA ASN A 217 16.24 -9.64 2.05
C ASN A 217 16.17 -9.90 0.53
N HIS A 218 15.21 -10.70 0.07
CA HIS A 218 14.95 -10.88 -1.36
C HIS A 218 14.47 -9.58 -2.01
N PHE A 219 13.57 -8.88 -1.34
CA PHE A 219 13.04 -7.62 -1.83
C PHE A 219 14.12 -6.54 -1.94
N ILE A 220 14.99 -6.38 -0.93
CA ILE A 220 16.11 -5.43 -0.99
C ILE A 220 17.08 -5.75 -2.12
N ARG A 221 17.37 -7.04 -2.36
CA ARG A 221 18.21 -7.46 -3.51
C ARG A 221 17.54 -7.09 -4.83
N PHE A 222 16.24 -7.34 -4.98
CA PHE A 222 15.48 -6.95 -6.17
C PHE A 222 15.52 -5.43 -6.40
N MET A 223 15.31 -4.62 -5.37
CA MET A 223 15.40 -3.16 -5.46
C MET A 223 16.79 -2.69 -5.91
N LYS A 224 17.84 -3.32 -5.36
CA LYS A 224 19.23 -3.03 -5.77
C LYS A 224 19.49 -3.33 -7.25
N HIS A 225 18.95 -4.43 -7.80
CA HIS A 225 19.03 -4.74 -9.23
C HIS A 225 18.30 -3.72 -10.11
N ASN A 226 17.30 -3.05 -9.55
CA ASN A 226 16.57 -1.95 -10.20
C ASN A 226 17.19 -0.56 -9.94
N ASN A 227 18.44 -0.49 -9.46
CA ASN A 227 19.19 0.73 -9.15
C ASN A 227 18.57 1.59 -8.03
N PHE A 228 17.87 0.96 -7.09
CA PHE A 228 17.34 1.63 -5.90
C PHE A 228 18.11 1.20 -4.65
N LYS A 229 18.58 2.18 -3.87
CA LYS A 229 19.23 1.97 -2.57
C LYS A 229 18.26 2.36 -1.46
N LEU A 230 18.08 1.46 -0.49
CA LEU A 230 17.32 1.77 0.72
C LEU A 230 18.05 2.88 1.50
N ILE A 231 17.37 3.97 1.79
CA ILE A 231 17.88 5.10 2.57
C ILE A 231 17.18 5.25 3.92
N ASN A 232 15.95 4.75 4.06
CA ASN A 232 15.24 4.71 5.34
C ASN A 232 14.36 3.47 5.44
N LYS A 233 14.30 2.89 6.66
CA LYS A 233 13.36 1.83 7.04
C LYS A 233 12.74 2.19 8.38
N SER A 234 11.43 2.15 8.47
CA SER A 234 10.70 2.33 9.72
C SER A 234 9.57 1.31 9.88
N HIS A 235 9.20 1.04 11.11
CA HIS A 235 7.97 0.32 11.40
C HIS A 235 6.79 1.24 11.15
N ASN A 236 5.76 0.75 10.46
CA ASN A 236 4.56 1.54 10.24
C ASN A 236 3.80 1.71 11.56
N ARG A 237 3.63 2.97 11.99
CA ARG A 237 3.03 3.30 13.29
C ARG A 237 1.55 2.96 13.39
N VAL A 238 0.84 2.98 12.25
CA VAL A 238 -0.60 2.68 12.20
C VAL A 238 -0.87 1.21 12.49
N THR A 239 0.09 0.36 12.19
CA THR A 239 -0.04 -1.09 12.30
C THR A 239 0.46 -1.67 13.62
N LYS A 240 0.83 -0.85 14.60
CA LYS A 240 1.26 -1.31 15.95
C LYS A 240 0.26 -2.26 16.64
N PHE A 241 -0.98 -2.24 16.20
CA PHE A 241 -2.04 -3.09 16.74
C PHE A 241 -2.20 -4.41 15.99
N LEU A 242 -1.47 -4.60 14.87
CA LEU A 242 -1.52 -5.84 14.11
C LEU A 242 -0.76 -6.93 14.89
N ASN A 243 -1.45 -8.03 15.10
CA ASN A 243 -0.90 -9.15 15.84
C ASN A 243 -0.52 -10.29 14.87
N PHE A 244 0.78 -10.50 14.66
CA PHE A 244 1.32 -11.57 13.85
C PHE A 244 1.67 -12.84 14.64
N LYS A 245 1.23 -12.96 15.89
CA LYS A 245 1.53 -14.13 16.76
C LYS A 245 0.92 -15.45 16.26
N ASN A 246 -0.01 -15.39 15.31
CA ASN A 246 -0.59 -16.57 14.68
C ASN A 246 0.28 -17.17 13.56
N PHE A 247 1.39 -16.53 13.21
CA PHE A 247 2.31 -17.01 12.18
C PHE A 247 3.33 -17.99 12.73
N LYS A 248 3.93 -18.78 11.85
CA LYS A 248 5.01 -19.71 12.21
C LYS A 248 6.28 -18.94 12.63
N ASN A 249 7.06 -19.51 13.53
CA ASN A 249 8.33 -18.93 14.00
C ASN A 249 9.38 -18.77 12.89
N GLU A 250 9.19 -19.44 11.75
CA GLU A 250 10.06 -19.29 10.58
C GLU A 250 9.95 -17.91 9.91
N TYR A 251 8.85 -17.18 10.13
CA TYR A 251 8.67 -15.82 9.63
C TYR A 251 9.09 -14.81 10.70
N LYS A 252 10.39 -14.68 10.87
CA LYS A 252 10.96 -13.71 11.82
C LYS A 252 10.69 -12.28 11.37
N GLU A 253 10.48 -11.39 12.33
CA GLU A 253 10.25 -9.97 12.10
C GLU A 253 9.11 -9.70 11.10
N LEU A 254 8.09 -10.57 11.06
CA LEU A 254 6.91 -10.30 10.26
C LEU A 254 6.17 -9.10 10.83
N ASP A 255 6.21 -7.98 10.10
CA ASP A 255 5.61 -6.72 10.49
C ASP A 255 5.37 -5.84 9.27
N MET A 256 4.66 -4.74 9.48
CA MET A 256 4.43 -3.73 8.45
C MET A 256 5.55 -2.70 8.46
N TYR A 257 6.17 -2.49 7.33
CA TYR A 257 7.27 -1.54 7.17
C TYR A 257 6.95 -0.44 6.17
N ASP A 258 7.60 0.70 6.39
CA ASP A 258 7.78 1.74 5.41
C ASP A 258 9.24 1.71 4.95
N LEU A 259 9.45 1.55 3.64
CA LEU A 259 10.77 1.46 3.02
C LEU A 259 10.92 2.59 2.02
N PHE A 260 11.92 3.45 2.24
CA PHE A 260 12.21 4.59 1.40
C PHE A 260 13.52 4.37 0.64
N PHE A 261 13.43 4.44 -0.68
CA PHE A 261 14.52 4.20 -1.59
C PHE A 261 14.87 5.44 -2.39
N LYS A 262 16.15 5.60 -2.68
CA LYS A 262 16.69 6.58 -3.64
C LYS A 262 17.34 5.84 -4.80
N LYS A 263 17.09 6.31 -6.01
CA LYS A 263 17.81 5.86 -7.21
C LYS A 263 19.29 6.24 -7.09
N TYR A 264 20.16 5.37 -7.53
CA TYR A 264 21.58 5.66 -7.66
C TYR A 264 22.04 5.37 -9.09
N GLU A 265 22.92 6.19 -9.59
CA GLU A 265 23.63 5.95 -10.83
C GLU A 265 24.74 4.93 -10.56
N LYS A 266 24.89 3.97 -11.47
CA LYS A 266 25.97 3.00 -11.39
C LYS A 266 27.27 3.63 -11.85
#